data_4ac4ecfae491883e9cff348a8d1e3815
#
_entry.id   4ac4ecfae491883e9cff348a8d1e3815
#
_cell.length_a   1.000
_cell.length_b   1.000
_cell.length_c   1.000
_cell.angle_alpha   90.00
_cell.angle_beta   90.00
_cell.angle_gamma   90.00
#
_symmetry.space_group_name_H-M   'P 1'
#
loop_
_entity.id
_entity.type
_entity.pdbx_description
1 polymer ?
#
loop_
_entity_poly.entity_id
_entity_poly.type
_entity_poly.pdbx_seq_one_letter_code
_entity_poly.pdbx_strand_id
1 'polypeptide(L)'
;MRSSRSDESLITGLLTQGGADVEAFEQVFHKYFPMVRNFIKGMLKDAVRSDDVAQNIFMKLWINRHSLNRNLSLKNYLCVMARNEVINILSSKSFKAVNLQIADHHLLDYSTDELINFTETSARISKDIESMPPQRREIFKMSRYEHLSNMEIAIRMNLSVRTVEKHIELALKDLRKSIN
;
A
#
# COMPACT_ATOMS: atom_id res chain seq x y z
N MET A 1 -15.03 -14.98 -24.66
CA MET A 1 -15.14 -14.54 -23.26
C MET A 1 -13.98 -15.14 -22.48
N ARG A 2 -12.95 -14.36 -22.12
CA ARG A 2 -11.86 -14.84 -21.27
C ARG A 2 -12.38 -14.92 -19.84
N SER A 3 -12.43 -16.12 -19.27
CA SER A 3 -12.80 -16.35 -17.88
C SER A 3 -11.87 -15.52 -16.98
N SER A 4 -12.44 -14.68 -16.11
CA SER A 4 -11.67 -13.90 -15.14
C SER A 4 -11.03 -14.90 -14.15
N ARG A 5 -9.70 -15.05 -14.21
CA ARG A 5 -8.96 -15.88 -13.26
C ARG A 5 -9.15 -15.31 -11.84
N SER A 6 -9.20 -16.22 -10.85
CA SER A 6 -9.23 -15.82 -9.44
C SER A 6 -7.93 -15.11 -9.05
N ASP A 7 -7.96 -14.28 -8.00
CA ASP A 7 -6.77 -13.60 -7.49
C ASP A 7 -5.68 -14.59 -7.08
N GLU A 8 -6.05 -15.72 -6.50
CA GLU A 8 -5.12 -16.79 -6.13
C GLU A 8 -4.38 -17.36 -7.35
N SER A 9 -5.10 -17.59 -8.45
CA SER A 9 -4.50 -18.06 -9.72
C SER A 9 -3.55 -17.04 -10.32
N LEU A 10 -3.91 -15.75 -10.25
CA LEU A 10 -3.08 -14.65 -10.74
C LEU A 10 -1.81 -14.49 -9.89
N ILE A 11 -1.92 -14.57 -8.56
CA ILE A 11 -0.77 -14.50 -7.65
C ILE A 11 0.14 -15.71 -7.88
N THR A 12 -0.41 -16.90 -8.04
CA THR A 12 0.37 -18.10 -8.34
C THR A 12 1.15 -17.92 -9.65
N GLY A 13 0.54 -17.36 -10.68
CA GLY A 13 1.22 -17.02 -11.93
C GLY A 13 2.36 -16.02 -11.72
N LEU A 14 2.15 -14.95 -10.95
CA LEU A 14 3.17 -13.95 -10.64
C LEU A 14 4.38 -14.53 -9.90
N LEU A 15 4.20 -15.59 -9.13
CA LEU A 15 5.25 -16.29 -8.39
C LEU A 15 6.02 -17.31 -9.23
N THR A 16 5.53 -17.65 -10.42
CA THR A 16 6.14 -18.63 -11.32
C THR A 16 7.24 -17.92 -12.14
N GLN A 17 8.29 -18.66 -12.53
CA GLN A 17 9.34 -18.17 -13.42
C GLN A 17 9.11 -18.67 -14.87
N GLY A 18 9.77 -18.06 -15.83
CA GLY A 18 9.80 -18.57 -17.22
C GLY A 18 8.70 -18.03 -18.12
N GLY A 19 8.29 -16.76 -17.94
CA GLY A 19 7.33 -16.06 -18.81
C GLY A 19 5.87 -16.14 -18.33
N ALA A 20 5.51 -17.13 -17.51
CA ALA A 20 4.16 -17.21 -16.91
C ALA A 20 3.89 -16.06 -15.93
N ASP A 21 4.92 -15.49 -15.32
CA ASP A 21 4.86 -14.31 -14.46
C ASP A 21 4.51 -13.04 -15.25
N VAL A 22 5.00 -12.90 -16.49
CA VAL A 22 4.68 -11.77 -17.38
C VAL A 22 3.22 -11.84 -17.80
N GLU A 23 2.74 -13.00 -18.26
CA GLU A 23 1.33 -13.19 -18.68
C GLU A 23 0.37 -12.94 -17.50
N ALA A 24 0.72 -13.43 -16.30
CA ALA A 24 -0.07 -13.19 -15.10
C ALA A 24 -0.08 -11.70 -14.74
N PHE A 25 1.06 -11.02 -14.86
CA PHE A 25 1.15 -9.58 -14.62
C PHE A 25 0.30 -8.77 -15.60
N GLU A 26 0.33 -9.09 -16.90
CA GLU A 26 -0.54 -8.45 -17.88
C GLU A 26 -2.02 -8.59 -17.52
N GLN A 27 -2.44 -9.78 -17.08
CA GLN A 27 -3.82 -10.01 -16.66
C GLN A 27 -4.18 -9.20 -15.41
N VAL A 28 -3.28 -9.13 -14.42
CA VAL A 28 -3.45 -8.30 -13.21
C VAL A 28 -3.52 -6.83 -13.59
N PHE A 29 -2.63 -6.38 -14.47
CA PHE A 29 -2.62 -5.00 -14.95
C PHE A 29 -3.94 -4.63 -15.63
N HIS A 30 -4.38 -5.41 -16.63
CA HIS A 30 -5.63 -5.14 -17.33
C HIS A 30 -6.86 -5.19 -16.41
N LYS A 31 -6.87 -6.10 -15.45
CA LYS A 31 -7.99 -6.26 -14.51
C LYS A 31 -8.10 -5.11 -13.52
N TYR A 32 -6.98 -4.65 -12.98
CA TYR A 32 -6.97 -3.76 -11.82
C TYR A 32 -6.50 -2.33 -12.11
N PHE A 33 -5.79 -2.06 -13.21
CA PHE A 33 -5.29 -0.73 -13.53
C PHE A 33 -6.39 0.33 -13.61
N PRO A 34 -7.54 0.10 -14.31
CA PRO A 34 -8.61 1.09 -14.37
C PRO A 34 -9.17 1.43 -12.99
N MET A 35 -9.32 0.42 -12.13
CA MET A 35 -9.82 0.60 -10.76
C MET A 35 -8.83 1.44 -9.92
N VAL A 36 -7.55 1.06 -9.91
CA VAL A 36 -6.48 1.76 -9.16
C VAL A 36 -6.35 3.20 -9.63
N ARG A 37 -6.30 3.42 -10.94
CA ARG A 37 -6.26 4.75 -11.55
C ARG A 37 -7.42 5.63 -11.11
N ASN A 38 -8.65 5.11 -11.19
CA ASN A 38 -9.85 5.85 -10.80
C ASN A 38 -9.85 6.16 -9.29
N PHE A 39 -9.41 5.23 -8.46
CA PHE A 39 -9.24 5.44 -7.03
C PHE A 39 -8.26 6.59 -6.73
N ILE A 40 -7.09 6.58 -7.39
CA ILE A 40 -6.09 7.64 -7.22
C ILE A 40 -6.63 8.98 -7.74
N LYS A 41 -7.29 8.99 -8.91
CA LYS A 41 -7.89 10.19 -9.50
C LYS A 41 -8.91 10.84 -8.57
N GLY A 42 -9.70 10.04 -7.87
CA GLY A 42 -10.64 10.53 -6.87
C GLY A 42 -9.94 11.25 -5.71
N MET A 43 -8.78 10.77 -5.30
CA MET A 43 -8.02 11.35 -4.19
C MET A 43 -7.16 12.56 -4.61
N LEU A 44 -6.47 12.50 -5.76
CA LEU A 44 -5.56 13.56 -6.22
C LEU A 44 -6.26 14.66 -7.01
N LYS A 45 -7.44 14.39 -7.56
CA LYS A 45 -8.19 15.27 -8.49
C LYS A 45 -7.37 15.71 -9.72
N ASP A 46 -6.32 14.98 -10.06
CA ASP A 46 -5.42 15.19 -11.20
C ASP A 46 -5.31 13.91 -12.02
N ALA A 47 -5.80 13.94 -13.26
CA ALA A 47 -5.88 12.75 -14.11
C ALA A 47 -4.49 12.30 -14.60
N VAL A 48 -3.63 13.24 -15.02
CA VAL A 48 -2.30 12.93 -15.56
C VAL A 48 -1.43 12.32 -14.47
N ARG A 49 -1.39 12.98 -13.31
CA ARG A 49 -0.61 12.50 -12.18
C ARG A 49 -1.14 11.16 -11.64
N SER A 50 -2.45 10.91 -11.77
CA SER A 50 -3.05 9.63 -11.36
C SER A 50 -2.59 8.46 -12.22
N ASP A 51 -2.36 8.68 -13.50
CA ASP A 51 -1.85 7.67 -14.41
C ASP A 51 -0.40 7.29 -14.06
N ASP A 52 0.46 8.27 -13.81
CA ASP A 52 1.84 8.06 -13.41
C ASP A 52 1.93 7.30 -12.07
N VAL A 53 1.11 7.72 -11.09
CA VAL A 53 1.06 7.07 -9.78
C VAL A 53 0.56 5.63 -9.90
N ALA A 54 -0.47 5.39 -10.72
CA ALA A 54 -0.97 4.03 -10.96
C ALA A 54 0.10 3.16 -11.61
N GLN A 55 0.81 3.63 -12.63
CA GLN A 55 1.91 2.91 -13.26
C GLN A 55 3.01 2.55 -12.25
N ASN A 56 3.40 3.49 -11.40
CA ASN A 56 4.39 3.27 -10.35
C ASN A 56 3.97 2.18 -9.35
N ILE A 57 2.67 2.10 -9.03
CA ILE A 57 2.14 1.04 -8.15
C ILE A 57 2.28 -0.33 -8.80
N PHE A 58 1.96 -0.46 -10.08
CA PHE A 58 2.10 -1.74 -10.79
C PHE A 58 3.57 -2.11 -11.00
N MET A 59 4.45 -1.15 -11.21
CA MET A 59 5.90 -1.40 -11.22
C MET A 59 6.40 -1.90 -9.85
N LYS A 60 5.96 -1.29 -8.75
CA LYS A 60 6.27 -1.76 -7.39
C LYS A 60 5.70 -3.16 -7.12
N LEU A 61 4.49 -3.46 -7.60
CA LEU A 61 3.90 -4.80 -7.53
C LEU A 61 4.79 -5.82 -8.23
N TRP A 62 5.24 -5.52 -9.46
CA TRP A 62 6.12 -6.38 -10.24
C TRP A 62 7.44 -6.67 -9.53
N ILE A 63 8.11 -5.63 -9.05
CA ILE A 63 9.39 -5.75 -8.34
C ILE A 63 9.25 -6.63 -7.09
N ASN A 64 8.16 -6.44 -6.33
CA ASN A 64 7.94 -7.14 -5.07
C ASN A 64 7.08 -8.41 -5.21
N ARG A 65 6.80 -8.89 -6.43
CA ARG A 65 5.88 -10.00 -6.67
C ARG A 65 6.23 -11.28 -5.90
N HIS A 66 7.52 -11.55 -5.71
CA HIS A 66 7.98 -12.76 -5.00
C HIS A 66 7.67 -12.75 -3.49
N SER A 67 7.30 -11.60 -2.92
CA SER A 67 6.89 -11.48 -1.51
C SER A 67 5.38 -11.58 -1.31
N LEU A 68 4.60 -11.78 -2.37
CA LEU A 68 3.14 -11.86 -2.28
C LEU A 68 2.71 -13.15 -1.59
N ASN A 69 1.70 -13.03 -0.72
CA ASN A 69 1.03 -14.18 -0.14
C ASN A 69 -0.08 -14.67 -1.09
N ARG A 70 -0.17 -15.97 -1.34
CA ARG A 70 -1.17 -16.58 -2.23
C ARG A 70 -2.62 -16.31 -1.84
N ASN A 71 -2.88 -16.14 -0.54
CA ASN A 71 -4.21 -15.87 -0.01
C ASN A 71 -4.57 -14.36 0.03
N LEU A 72 -3.74 -13.53 -0.59
CA LEU A 72 -3.93 -12.07 -0.61
C LEU A 72 -5.06 -11.69 -1.58
N SER A 73 -5.93 -10.77 -1.17
CA SER A 73 -6.80 -10.06 -2.11
C SER A 73 -5.97 -9.01 -2.86
N LEU A 74 -5.72 -9.23 -4.16
CA LEU A 74 -4.99 -8.26 -5.00
C LEU A 74 -5.69 -6.90 -5.05
N LYS A 75 -7.03 -6.87 -5.06
CA LYS A 75 -7.82 -5.64 -5.00
C LYS A 75 -7.45 -4.81 -3.77
N ASN A 76 -7.53 -5.43 -2.58
CA ASN A 76 -7.25 -4.74 -1.32
C ASN A 76 -5.79 -4.32 -1.23
N TYR A 77 -4.86 -5.17 -1.64
CA TYR A 77 -3.43 -4.88 -1.65
C TYR A 77 -3.10 -3.66 -2.52
N LEU A 78 -3.62 -3.61 -3.74
CA LEU A 78 -3.43 -2.50 -4.67
C LEU A 78 -4.08 -1.20 -4.16
N CYS A 79 -5.26 -1.28 -3.55
CA CYS A 79 -5.91 -0.12 -2.94
C CYS A 79 -5.09 0.45 -1.77
N VAL A 80 -4.51 -0.41 -0.93
CA VAL A 80 -3.62 0.03 0.16
C VAL A 80 -2.35 0.68 -0.39
N MET A 81 -1.72 0.08 -1.41
CA MET A 81 -0.57 0.68 -2.08
C MET A 81 -0.91 2.06 -2.66
N ALA A 82 -2.04 2.17 -3.36
CA ALA A 82 -2.51 3.40 -3.97
C ALA A 82 -2.75 4.50 -2.93
N ARG A 83 -3.46 4.17 -1.85
CA ARG A 83 -3.71 5.10 -0.75
C ARG A 83 -2.41 5.60 -0.12
N ASN A 84 -1.49 4.71 0.19
CA ASN A 84 -0.23 5.06 0.80
C ASN A 84 0.61 5.97 -0.10
N GLU A 85 0.65 5.69 -1.41
CA GLU A 85 1.36 6.51 -2.37
C GLU A 85 0.75 7.93 -2.47
N VAL A 86 -0.57 8.03 -2.51
CA VAL A 86 -1.28 9.33 -2.53
C VAL A 86 -1.02 10.10 -1.24
N ILE A 87 -1.10 9.46 -0.06
CA ILE A 87 -0.80 10.12 1.21
C ILE A 87 0.65 10.65 1.22
N ASN A 88 1.62 9.88 0.72
CA ASN A 88 3.01 10.32 0.62
C ASN A 88 3.15 11.55 -0.30
N ILE A 89 2.46 11.55 -1.44
CA ILE A 89 2.43 12.69 -2.35
C ILE A 89 1.83 13.93 -1.65
N LEU A 90 0.69 13.77 -1.00
CA LEU A 90 0.00 14.86 -0.31
C LEU A 90 0.77 15.37 0.92
N SER A 91 1.53 14.53 1.58
CA SER A 91 2.34 14.89 2.74
C SER A 91 3.71 15.47 2.38
N SER A 92 4.16 15.35 1.13
CA SER A 92 5.43 15.90 0.69
C SER A 92 5.44 17.43 0.80
N LYS A 93 6.58 18.01 1.21
CA LYS A 93 6.72 19.47 1.40
C LYS A 93 6.40 20.27 0.13
N SER A 94 6.69 19.72 -1.04
CA SER A 94 6.40 20.35 -2.33
C SER A 94 4.90 20.44 -2.63
N PHE A 95 4.09 19.48 -2.15
CA PHE A 95 2.66 19.48 -2.36
C PHE A 95 1.94 20.43 -1.37
N LYS A 96 2.44 20.52 -0.13
CA LYS A 96 1.89 21.46 0.87
C LYS A 96 2.06 22.93 0.47
N ALA A 97 3.13 23.24 -0.26
CA ALA A 97 3.36 24.61 -0.73
C ALA A 97 2.40 25.04 -1.86
N VAL A 98 1.86 24.09 -2.64
CA VAL A 98 1.00 24.37 -3.80
C VAL A 98 -0.50 24.31 -3.46
N ASN A 99 -0.91 23.56 -2.42
CA ASN A 99 -2.32 23.21 -2.18
C ASN A 99 -2.86 23.60 -0.79
N LEU A 100 -2.53 24.77 -0.26
CA LEU A 100 -3.20 25.31 0.92
C LEU A 100 -4.69 25.69 0.69
N GLN A 101 -5.23 25.45 -0.51
CA GLN A 101 -6.59 25.85 -0.87
C GLN A 101 -7.56 24.72 -1.24
N ILE A 102 -7.18 23.43 -1.16
CA ILE A 102 -8.10 22.34 -1.53
C ILE A 102 -8.17 21.33 -0.38
N ALA A 103 -8.76 21.74 0.72
CA ALA A 103 -9.29 20.81 1.70
C ALA A 103 -10.82 20.95 1.62
N ASP A 104 -11.45 20.18 0.75
CA ASP A 104 -12.84 19.79 0.96
C ASP A 104 -13.18 18.48 0.24
N HIS A 105 -13.84 17.67 1.01
CA HIS A 105 -14.35 16.34 0.79
C HIS A 105 -15.01 16.08 -0.57
N HIS A 106 -14.56 15.01 -1.25
CA HIS A 106 -15.50 14.11 -1.95
C HIS A 106 -14.94 12.68 -1.94
N LEU A 107 -15.44 11.88 -1.01
CA LEU A 107 -15.29 10.43 -0.99
C LEU A 107 -16.13 9.86 -2.15
N LEU A 108 -15.47 9.09 -3.00
CA LEU A 108 -16.12 8.39 -4.09
C LEU A 108 -16.92 7.19 -3.54
N ASP A 109 -18.04 6.98 -4.21
CA ASP A 109 -19.09 5.99 -4.06
C ASP A 109 -18.57 4.54 -3.95
N TYR A 110 -18.06 4.19 -2.77
CA TYR A 110 -18.01 2.83 -2.27
C TYR A 110 -19.25 2.63 -1.42
N SER A 111 -19.85 1.43 -1.46
CA SER A 111 -20.98 1.13 -0.60
C SER A 111 -20.67 1.57 0.84
N THR A 112 -21.58 2.30 1.44
CA THR A 112 -21.41 2.97 2.74
C THR A 112 -20.85 2.04 3.82
N ASP A 113 -21.19 0.75 3.76
CA ASP A 113 -20.73 -0.27 4.72
C ASP A 113 -19.25 -0.65 4.57
N GLU A 114 -18.69 -0.67 3.34
CA GLU A 114 -17.25 -0.93 3.13
C GLU A 114 -16.39 0.26 3.54
N LEU A 115 -16.90 1.49 3.39
CA LEU A 115 -16.21 2.71 3.82
C LEU A 115 -16.22 2.87 5.35
N ILE A 116 -17.33 2.58 6.01
CA ILE A 116 -17.43 2.64 7.47
C ILE A 116 -16.45 1.64 8.09
N ASN A 117 -16.47 0.38 7.65
CA ASN A 117 -15.54 -0.64 8.12
C ASN A 117 -14.07 -0.27 7.86
N PHE A 118 -13.78 0.38 6.74
CA PHE A 118 -12.41 0.81 6.40
C PHE A 118 -11.95 2.01 7.25
N THR A 119 -12.81 2.99 7.51
CA THR A 119 -12.48 4.16 8.33
C THR A 119 -12.29 3.77 9.79
N GLU A 120 -13.14 2.91 10.34
CA GLU A 120 -13.00 2.39 11.70
C GLU A 120 -11.75 1.54 11.88
N THR A 121 -11.48 0.63 10.95
CA THR A 121 -10.28 -0.21 10.97
C THR A 121 -9.02 0.65 10.83
N SER A 122 -9.03 1.66 9.97
CA SER A 122 -7.92 2.58 9.77
C SER A 122 -7.64 3.44 11.00
N ALA A 123 -8.69 3.96 11.66
CA ALA A 123 -8.56 4.72 12.90
C ALA A 123 -8.02 3.85 14.04
N ARG A 124 -8.47 2.60 14.12
CA ARG A 124 -8.00 1.61 15.10
C ARG A 124 -6.51 1.30 14.88
N ILE A 125 -6.11 0.99 13.66
CA ILE A 125 -4.70 0.75 13.30
C ILE A 125 -3.83 1.97 13.62
N SER A 126 -4.29 3.18 13.33
CA SER A 126 -3.55 4.41 13.65
C SER A 126 -3.36 4.58 15.15
N LYS A 127 -4.39 4.31 15.95
CA LYS A 127 -4.31 4.34 17.42
C LYS A 127 -3.33 3.30 17.96
N ASP A 128 -3.33 2.11 17.38
CA ASP A 128 -2.41 1.03 17.78
C ASP A 128 -0.96 1.37 17.46
N ILE A 129 -0.70 1.98 16.29
CA ILE A 129 0.63 2.46 15.94
C ILE A 129 1.10 3.54 16.93
N GLU A 130 0.23 4.48 17.29
CA GLU A 130 0.58 5.53 18.26
C GLU A 130 0.79 4.97 19.67
N SER A 131 0.18 3.85 20.03
CA SER A 131 0.36 3.17 21.32
C SER A 131 1.65 2.34 21.41
N MET A 132 2.34 2.10 20.27
CA MET A 132 3.59 1.35 20.27
C MET A 132 4.70 2.08 21.05
N PRO A 133 5.68 1.34 21.64
CA PRO A 133 6.89 1.94 22.18
C PRO A 133 7.57 2.87 21.17
N PRO A 134 8.09 4.05 21.59
CA PRO A 134 8.53 5.09 20.65
C PRO A 134 9.50 4.61 19.57
N GLN A 135 10.51 3.83 19.93
CA GLN A 135 11.49 3.32 18.98
C GLN A 135 10.86 2.34 17.96
N ARG A 136 9.96 1.45 18.43
CA ARG A 136 9.23 0.52 17.53
C ARG A 136 8.34 1.26 16.55
N ARG A 137 7.61 2.26 17.04
CA ARG A 137 6.74 3.12 16.24
C ARG A 137 7.52 3.84 15.15
N GLU A 138 8.65 4.44 15.48
CA GLU A 138 9.50 5.16 14.55
C GLU A 138 10.05 4.23 13.46
N ILE A 139 10.60 3.09 13.82
CA ILE A 139 11.08 2.06 12.89
C ILE A 139 9.94 1.59 11.98
N PHE A 140 8.76 1.35 12.55
CA PHE A 140 7.59 0.94 11.77
C PHE A 140 7.15 2.04 10.78
N LYS A 141 7.12 3.31 11.20
CA LYS A 141 6.81 4.45 10.34
C LYS A 141 7.83 4.59 9.20
N MET A 142 9.12 4.52 9.48
CA MET A 142 10.17 4.54 8.45
C MET A 142 10.00 3.42 7.43
N SER A 143 9.69 2.21 7.87
CA SER A 143 9.50 1.06 6.98
C SER A 143 8.24 1.17 6.13
N ARG A 144 7.11 1.64 6.69
CA ARG A 144 5.79 1.57 6.04
C ARG A 144 5.38 2.87 5.36
N TYR A 145 5.80 4.01 5.87
CA TYR A 145 5.41 5.32 5.33
C TYR A 145 6.56 5.99 4.56
N GLU A 146 7.82 5.79 4.98
CA GLU A 146 8.98 6.34 4.28
C GLU A 146 9.59 5.32 3.30
N HIS A 147 9.11 4.06 3.30
CA HIS A 147 9.58 2.97 2.43
C HIS A 147 11.08 2.67 2.50
N LEU A 148 11.72 2.98 3.63
CA LEU A 148 13.13 2.69 3.84
C LEU A 148 13.33 1.18 4.00
N SER A 149 14.44 0.69 3.44
CA SER A 149 14.91 -0.68 3.67
C SER A 149 15.38 -0.86 5.12
N ASN A 150 15.41 -2.10 5.60
CA ASN A 150 15.90 -2.39 6.94
C ASN A 150 17.33 -1.89 7.16
N MET A 151 18.16 -1.87 6.12
CA MET A 151 19.53 -1.36 6.17
C MET A 151 19.57 0.16 6.34
N GLU A 152 18.76 0.91 5.58
CA GLU A 152 18.66 2.36 5.67
C GLU A 152 18.13 2.79 7.05
N ILE A 153 17.12 2.07 7.57
CA ILE A 153 16.59 2.30 8.92
C ILE A 153 17.67 2.02 9.97
N ALA A 154 18.42 0.93 9.83
CA ALA A 154 19.49 0.56 10.73
C ALA A 154 20.57 1.65 10.81
N ILE A 155 20.98 2.18 9.65
CA ILE A 155 21.95 3.28 9.57
C ILE A 155 21.36 4.54 10.23
N ARG A 156 20.13 4.93 9.89
CA ARG A 156 19.47 6.15 10.37
C ARG A 156 19.23 6.14 11.89
N MET A 157 18.92 4.97 12.44
CA MET A 157 18.62 4.78 13.86
C MET A 157 19.85 4.35 14.69
N ASN A 158 20.99 4.15 14.05
CA ASN A 158 22.21 3.58 14.64
C ASN A 158 21.96 2.25 15.35
N LEU A 159 21.28 1.34 14.64
CA LEU A 159 20.90 0.01 15.12
C LEU A 159 21.46 -1.07 14.19
N SER A 160 21.44 -2.34 14.65
CA SER A 160 21.69 -3.46 13.76
C SER A 160 20.45 -3.74 12.88
N VAL A 161 20.66 -4.25 11.66
CA VAL A 161 19.57 -4.68 10.77
C VAL A 161 18.65 -5.70 11.48
N ARG A 162 19.23 -6.63 12.22
CA ARG A 162 18.51 -7.63 13.02
C ARG A 162 17.61 -6.99 14.08
N THR A 163 18.06 -5.90 14.71
CA THR A 163 17.25 -5.14 15.67
C THR A 163 16.05 -4.49 14.98
N VAL A 164 16.26 -3.90 13.80
CA VAL A 164 15.19 -3.30 12.99
C VAL A 164 14.15 -4.36 12.61
N GLU A 165 14.59 -5.51 12.09
CA GLU A 165 13.71 -6.64 11.74
C GLU A 165 12.87 -7.10 12.93
N LYS A 166 13.49 -7.19 14.11
CA LYS A 166 12.79 -7.58 15.34
C LYS A 166 11.73 -6.57 15.76
N HIS A 167 12.02 -5.26 15.62
CA HIS A 167 11.03 -4.22 15.91
C HIS A 167 9.85 -4.25 14.92
N ILE A 168 10.12 -4.49 13.63
CA ILE A 168 9.06 -4.62 12.61
C ILE A 168 8.20 -5.87 12.87
N GLU A 169 8.83 -7.00 13.20
CA GLU A 169 8.10 -8.24 13.56
C GLU A 169 7.16 -8.02 14.75
N LEU A 170 7.66 -7.37 15.80
CA LEU A 170 6.87 -7.09 17.01
C LEU A 170 5.74 -6.09 16.70
N ALA A 171 5.99 -5.06 15.91
CA ALA A 171 4.95 -4.11 15.49
C ALA A 171 3.82 -4.80 14.74
N LEU A 172 4.16 -5.68 13.79
CA LEU A 172 3.17 -6.46 13.05
C LEU A 172 2.40 -7.45 13.95
N LYS A 173 3.07 -8.02 14.96
CA LYS A 173 2.41 -8.90 15.94
C LYS A 173 1.40 -8.13 16.80
N ASP A 174 1.75 -6.91 17.23
CA ASP A 174 0.86 -6.07 18.03
C ASP A 174 -0.38 -5.67 17.21
N LEU A 175 -0.18 -5.22 15.96
CA LEU A 175 -1.29 -4.88 15.06
C LEU A 175 -2.22 -6.07 14.74
N ARG A 176 -1.67 -7.28 14.57
CA ARG A 176 -2.50 -8.47 14.34
C ARG A 176 -3.41 -8.81 15.52
N LYS A 177 -2.99 -8.53 16.75
CA LYS A 177 -3.79 -8.79 17.94
C LYS A 177 -4.99 -7.86 18.06
N SER A 178 -4.90 -6.66 17.52
CA SER A 178 -5.98 -5.67 17.59
C SER A 178 -7.01 -5.82 16.48
N ILE A 179 -6.67 -6.53 15.40
CA ILE A 179 -7.56 -6.75 14.25
C ILE A 179 -8.40 -8.04 14.41
N ASN A 180 -7.95 -8.99 15.24
CA ASN A 180 -8.68 -10.18 15.60
C ASN A 180 -9.50 -9.97 16.88
#